data_d7cc468f11a4327e67c881300d0e4560
#
_entry.id   d7cc468f11a4327e67c881300d0e4560
#
_cell.length_a   1.000
_cell.length_b   1.000
_cell.length_c   1.000
_cell.angle_alpha   90.00
_cell.angle_beta   90.00
_cell.angle_gamma   90.00
#
_symmetry.space_group_name_H-M   'P 1'
#
loop_
_entity.id
_entity.type
_entity.pdbx_description
1 polymer ?
#
loop_
_entity_poly.entity_id
_entity_poly.type
_entity_poly.pdbx_seq_one_letter_code
_entity_poly.pdbx_strand_id
1 'polypeptide(L)'
;MSISNSIIPKNIYFIKDNKIYNSLVYGSELDFESICVWLSTGFFLGDTTFFKDLKVLKPSHTFNNGTSTGPEWDWHYAPRNISFSNIVDEFIDLFETIVKDRFNGKKVILPLSGGLDSRTLGIALQNNQLDVETFTYYFQGGHNESYYGKLIADALQYPHKSYVVEPGYLWNDIDRISKINGSYTEFTHPRQAAFLDYFNSLDGVFCLGHWGDVLFDNLGLDNDITFEEEVQILKSLIIKKGGYHLANTLWEVWGLNGHFDDYMNEQLESYLSLIKINGSPNSRIRAFKSLHWAPRWNLVNLEYFRYSHQVEMPYYDDSLCKFICSVPEEYLSSRKIQIEYIKRFSPALAKQTWQEHRPFNLYNYHFDTFPLNLPYRIIDKIRRIMKNKDQVSMNWQLQFLGKVNNQNLYDNLFEKDVLRSLVPDKTVKLFYNLFTKNNPKVYAHAISMLLTLSQFQKNLIINEK
;
A
#
# COMPACT_ATOMS: atom_id res chain seq x y z
N MET A 1 -2.21 -14.96 -27.62
CA MET A 1 -2.95 -13.95 -26.83
C MET A 1 -1.95 -12.89 -26.40
N SER A 2 -2.22 -11.62 -26.67
CA SER A 2 -1.37 -10.51 -26.24
C SER A 2 -1.98 -9.89 -24.98
N ILE A 3 -1.15 -9.66 -23.95
CA ILE A 3 -1.55 -9.03 -22.70
C ILE A 3 -0.59 -7.87 -22.43
N SER A 4 -1.12 -6.68 -22.23
CA SER A 4 -0.34 -5.47 -21.92
C SER A 4 -0.67 -4.94 -20.54
N ASN A 5 0.36 -4.56 -19.79
CA ASN A 5 0.20 -3.82 -18.54
C ASN A 5 0.12 -2.31 -18.79
N SER A 6 -0.72 -1.63 -18.03
CA SER A 6 -0.78 -0.17 -17.93
C SER A 6 0.46 0.40 -17.22
N ILE A 7 0.59 1.72 -17.20
CA ILE A 7 1.70 2.46 -16.55
C ILE A 7 1.85 2.07 -15.08
N ILE A 8 0.75 2.02 -14.34
CA ILE A 8 0.66 1.32 -13.07
C ILE A 8 -0.26 0.14 -13.29
N PRO A 9 0.24 -1.11 -13.20
CA PRO A 9 -0.56 -2.31 -13.45
C PRO A 9 -1.82 -2.36 -12.61
N LYS A 10 -2.90 -2.85 -13.22
CA LYS A 10 -4.18 -3.07 -12.53
C LYS A 10 -4.37 -4.53 -12.12
N ASN A 11 -3.58 -5.43 -12.67
CA ASN A 11 -3.59 -6.86 -12.35
C ASN A 11 -2.16 -7.38 -12.24
N ILE A 12 -1.99 -8.50 -11.55
CA ILE A 12 -0.72 -9.22 -11.50
C ILE A 12 -0.80 -10.36 -12.49
N TYR A 13 0.11 -10.38 -13.47
CA TYR A 13 0.25 -11.47 -14.41
C TYR A 13 1.56 -12.19 -14.16
N PHE A 14 1.51 -13.49 -13.97
CA PHE A 14 2.68 -14.36 -13.77
C PHE A 14 3.18 -14.91 -15.10
N ILE A 15 4.50 -15.02 -15.25
CA ILE A 15 5.15 -15.58 -16.43
C ILE A 15 6.02 -16.76 -15.97
N LYS A 16 5.74 -17.93 -16.53
CA LYS A 16 6.49 -19.17 -16.34
C LYS A 16 6.51 -19.97 -17.65
N ASP A 17 7.66 -20.55 -18.00
CA ASP A 17 7.83 -21.41 -19.21
C ASP A 17 7.27 -20.76 -20.49
N ASN A 18 7.55 -19.47 -20.69
CA ASN A 18 7.05 -18.68 -21.82
C ASN A 18 5.52 -18.65 -21.94
N LYS A 19 4.81 -18.80 -20.83
CA LYS A 19 3.35 -18.67 -20.72
C LYS A 19 3.00 -17.60 -19.70
N ILE A 20 1.84 -16.97 -19.89
CA ILE A 20 1.32 -15.96 -18.97
C ILE A 20 0.07 -16.47 -18.26
N TYR A 21 -0.04 -16.16 -16.99
CA TYR A 21 -1.12 -16.59 -16.10
C TYR A 21 -1.71 -15.39 -15.38
N ASN A 22 -3.01 -15.32 -15.28
CA ASN A 22 -3.77 -14.31 -14.50
C ASN A 22 -4.18 -14.81 -13.11
N SER A 23 -3.75 -15.99 -12.72
CA SER A 23 -3.95 -16.60 -11.41
C SER A 23 -2.62 -17.00 -10.81
N LEU A 24 -2.62 -17.22 -9.50
CA LEU A 24 -1.43 -17.67 -8.79
C LEU A 24 -0.94 -19.01 -9.34
N VAL A 25 0.36 -19.06 -9.63
CA VAL A 25 1.09 -20.28 -10.02
C VAL A 25 2.34 -20.42 -9.17
N TYR A 26 2.88 -21.63 -9.10
CA TYR A 26 4.07 -21.94 -8.32
C TYR A 26 5.26 -22.25 -9.24
N GLY A 27 6.43 -21.78 -8.85
CA GLY A 27 7.70 -22.14 -9.49
C GLY A 27 8.24 -23.47 -8.96
N SER A 28 9.43 -23.83 -9.41
CA SER A 28 10.12 -25.08 -9.02
C SER A 28 11.26 -24.86 -8.03
N GLU A 29 11.90 -23.69 -8.05
CA GLU A 29 13.08 -23.39 -7.22
C GLU A 29 12.87 -22.07 -6.47
N LEU A 30 13.03 -22.10 -5.13
CA LEU A 30 12.90 -20.91 -4.30
C LEU A 30 14.03 -19.91 -4.55
N ASP A 31 13.66 -18.63 -4.59
CA ASP A 31 14.56 -17.49 -4.72
C ASP A 31 14.80 -16.88 -3.33
N PHE A 32 15.75 -17.41 -2.57
CA PHE A 32 16.03 -16.98 -1.21
C PHE A 32 16.51 -15.53 -1.11
N GLU A 33 17.21 -15.01 -2.12
CA GLU A 33 17.65 -13.62 -2.20
C GLU A 33 16.44 -12.69 -2.30
N SER A 34 15.54 -12.97 -3.24
CA SER A 34 14.27 -12.23 -3.38
C SER A 34 13.36 -12.37 -2.16
N ILE A 35 13.37 -13.54 -1.49
CA ILE A 35 12.63 -13.74 -0.24
C ILE A 35 13.21 -12.85 0.87
N CYS A 36 14.52 -12.67 0.99
CA CYS A 36 15.14 -11.75 1.95
C CYS A 36 14.71 -10.29 1.68
N VAL A 37 14.66 -9.86 0.42
CA VAL A 37 14.12 -8.54 0.06
C VAL A 37 12.68 -8.41 0.52
N TRP A 38 11.82 -9.39 0.18
CA TRP A 38 10.42 -9.41 0.58
C TRP A 38 10.23 -9.40 2.11
N LEU A 39 11.03 -10.14 2.87
CA LEU A 39 11.01 -10.12 4.34
C LEU A 39 11.33 -8.73 4.91
N SER A 40 12.27 -8.02 4.28
CA SER A 40 12.73 -6.71 4.75
C SER A 40 11.76 -5.57 4.42
N THR A 41 11.04 -5.66 3.29
CA THR A 41 10.19 -4.59 2.75
C THR A 41 8.70 -4.86 2.91
N GLY A 42 8.30 -6.14 2.90
CA GLY A 42 6.90 -6.60 2.84
C GLY A 42 6.38 -6.79 1.41
N PHE A 43 7.23 -6.67 0.37
CA PHE A 43 6.88 -6.89 -1.04
C PHE A 43 8.12 -7.28 -1.86
N PHE A 44 7.91 -7.94 -2.99
CA PHE A 44 8.97 -8.26 -3.94
C PHE A 44 9.32 -7.05 -4.79
N LEU A 45 10.60 -6.84 -5.10
CA LEU A 45 11.05 -5.80 -6.03
C LEU A 45 11.04 -6.28 -7.48
N GLY A 46 10.79 -5.37 -8.41
CA GLY A 46 10.81 -5.66 -9.84
C GLY A 46 9.82 -6.76 -10.25
N ASP A 47 10.31 -7.71 -11.02
CA ASP A 47 9.55 -8.86 -11.51
C ASP A 47 9.75 -10.15 -10.70
N THR A 48 10.51 -10.09 -9.60
CA THR A 48 10.84 -11.26 -8.79
C THR A 48 9.63 -11.82 -8.01
N THR A 49 9.70 -13.09 -7.63
CA THR A 49 8.69 -13.79 -6.84
C THR A 49 9.36 -14.68 -5.79
N PHE A 50 8.60 -15.55 -5.13
CA PHE A 50 9.17 -16.61 -4.29
C PHE A 50 10.06 -17.59 -5.04
N PHE A 51 9.99 -17.60 -6.39
CA PHE A 51 10.65 -18.59 -7.23
C PHE A 51 11.54 -17.95 -8.29
N LYS A 52 12.67 -18.59 -8.60
CA LYS A 52 13.62 -18.16 -9.64
C LYS A 52 13.02 -18.22 -11.04
N ASP A 53 12.24 -19.27 -11.31
CA ASP A 53 11.62 -19.59 -12.59
C ASP A 53 10.23 -18.95 -12.79
N LEU A 54 9.78 -18.14 -11.85
CA LEU A 54 8.49 -17.43 -11.92
C LEU A 54 8.72 -15.92 -11.82
N LYS A 55 8.27 -15.19 -12.83
CA LYS A 55 8.38 -13.73 -12.89
C LYS A 55 6.99 -13.11 -13.01
N VAL A 56 6.87 -11.80 -12.77
CA VAL A 56 5.66 -11.04 -13.08
C VAL A 56 5.87 -10.13 -14.28
N LEU A 57 4.80 -9.89 -15.05
CA LEU A 57 4.83 -8.93 -16.16
C LEU A 57 5.04 -7.52 -15.61
N LYS A 58 6.10 -6.85 -16.05
CA LYS A 58 6.46 -5.50 -15.61
C LYS A 58 5.44 -4.43 -16.02
N PRO A 59 5.39 -3.27 -15.31
CA PRO A 59 4.63 -2.11 -15.75
C PRO A 59 4.97 -1.69 -17.18
N SER A 60 3.99 -1.24 -17.96
CA SER A 60 4.14 -0.82 -19.37
C SER A 60 4.77 -1.86 -20.30
N HIS A 61 4.75 -3.15 -19.96
CA HIS A 61 5.23 -4.23 -20.84
C HIS A 61 4.07 -5.01 -21.43
N THR A 62 4.30 -5.51 -22.64
CA THR A 62 3.38 -6.40 -23.34
C THR A 62 3.98 -7.80 -23.41
N PHE A 63 3.17 -8.82 -23.10
CA PHE A 63 3.51 -10.22 -23.32
C PHE A 63 2.80 -10.71 -24.56
N ASN A 64 3.57 -11.21 -25.51
CA ASN A 64 3.05 -11.75 -26.75
C ASN A 64 3.93 -12.92 -27.25
N ASN A 65 3.30 -14.00 -27.70
CA ASN A 65 4.00 -15.17 -28.28
C ASN A 65 5.17 -15.71 -27.42
N GLY A 66 5.00 -15.76 -26.09
CA GLY A 66 6.00 -16.30 -25.19
C GLY A 66 7.10 -15.33 -24.77
N THR A 67 7.07 -14.07 -25.20
CA THR A 67 8.05 -13.06 -24.88
C THR A 67 7.42 -11.81 -24.28
N SER A 68 8.15 -11.18 -23.34
CA SER A 68 7.79 -9.86 -22.80
C SER A 68 8.62 -8.79 -23.51
N THR A 69 7.96 -7.75 -24.01
CA THR A 69 8.58 -6.59 -24.67
C THR A 69 8.16 -5.29 -23.96
N GLY A 70 8.96 -4.27 -24.01
CA GLY A 70 8.70 -2.95 -23.44
C GLY A 70 9.90 -2.40 -22.68
N PRO A 71 9.76 -1.33 -21.90
CA PRO A 71 8.48 -0.66 -21.64
C PRO A 71 7.95 0.12 -22.84
N GLU A 72 6.62 0.13 -23.03
CA GLU A 72 5.95 0.94 -24.07
C GLU A 72 5.85 2.42 -23.67
N TRP A 73 5.98 2.71 -22.41
CA TRP A 73 6.01 4.06 -21.84
C TRP A 73 6.92 4.10 -20.61
N ASP A 74 7.74 5.17 -20.50
CA ASP A 74 8.64 5.41 -19.38
C ASP A 74 8.19 6.61 -18.55
N TRP A 75 8.30 6.50 -17.23
CA TRP A 75 8.18 7.63 -16.34
C TRP A 75 9.25 8.68 -16.67
N HIS A 76 8.82 9.93 -16.77
CA HIS A 76 9.69 11.07 -17.08
C HIS A 76 9.28 12.30 -16.28
N TYR A 77 10.08 13.34 -16.32
CA TYR A 77 9.74 14.63 -15.72
C TYR A 77 10.00 15.73 -16.76
N ALA A 78 8.93 16.31 -17.24
CA ALA A 78 8.93 17.35 -18.25
C ALA A 78 7.94 18.45 -17.84
N PRO A 79 8.26 19.22 -16.76
CA PRO A 79 7.35 20.21 -16.20
C PRO A 79 7.06 21.31 -17.21
N ARG A 80 5.79 21.66 -17.37
CA ARG A 80 5.34 22.71 -18.26
C ARG A 80 5.42 24.08 -17.58
N ASN A 81 5.73 25.12 -18.34
CA ASN A 81 5.60 26.50 -17.89
C ASN A 81 4.13 26.94 -17.98
N ILE A 82 3.37 26.67 -16.95
CA ILE A 82 1.90 26.88 -16.88
C ILE A 82 1.52 27.36 -15.49
N SER A 83 0.47 28.15 -15.37
CA SER A 83 0.00 28.63 -14.07
C SER A 83 -0.60 27.50 -13.25
N PHE A 84 -0.53 27.62 -11.91
CA PHE A 84 -1.18 26.68 -10.99
C PHE A 84 -2.69 26.54 -11.25
N SER A 85 -3.38 27.66 -11.52
CA SER A 85 -4.82 27.63 -11.82
C SER A 85 -5.13 26.74 -13.03
N ASN A 86 -4.37 26.89 -14.12
CA ASN A 86 -4.60 26.12 -15.34
C ASN A 86 -4.29 24.63 -15.13
N ILE A 87 -3.25 24.28 -14.34
CA ILE A 87 -2.98 22.89 -13.96
C ILE A 87 -4.15 22.30 -13.16
N VAL A 88 -4.75 23.08 -12.25
CA VAL A 88 -5.92 22.61 -11.49
C VAL A 88 -7.13 22.44 -12.41
N ASP A 89 -7.35 23.34 -13.37
CA ASP A 89 -8.44 23.24 -14.33
C ASP A 89 -8.28 21.97 -15.20
N GLU A 90 -7.07 21.71 -15.72
CA GLU A 90 -6.78 20.49 -16.48
C GLU A 90 -6.95 19.21 -15.61
N PHE A 91 -6.54 19.25 -14.35
CA PHE A 91 -6.77 18.14 -13.44
C PHE A 91 -8.26 17.87 -13.22
N ILE A 92 -9.05 18.91 -13.04
CA ILE A 92 -10.51 18.81 -12.89
C ILE A 92 -11.09 18.08 -14.09
N ASP A 93 -10.86 18.57 -15.29
CA ASP A 93 -11.43 18.02 -16.53
C ASP A 93 -11.01 16.56 -16.73
N LEU A 94 -9.74 16.26 -16.50
CA LEU A 94 -9.19 14.92 -16.62
C LEU A 94 -9.80 13.97 -15.58
N PHE A 95 -9.80 14.35 -14.31
CA PHE A 95 -10.20 13.47 -13.22
C PHE A 95 -11.70 13.18 -13.22
N GLU A 96 -12.50 14.19 -13.51
CA GLU A 96 -13.95 14.04 -13.68
C GLU A 96 -14.29 13.11 -14.86
N THR A 97 -13.55 13.23 -15.97
CA THR A 97 -13.69 12.33 -17.12
C THR A 97 -13.34 10.90 -16.76
N ILE A 98 -12.20 10.68 -16.09
CA ILE A 98 -11.77 9.34 -15.63
C ILE A 98 -12.85 8.69 -14.75
N VAL A 99 -13.37 9.44 -13.77
CA VAL A 99 -14.38 8.92 -12.84
C VAL A 99 -15.67 8.60 -13.59
N LYS A 100 -16.14 9.50 -14.44
CA LYS A 100 -17.32 9.29 -15.27
C LYS A 100 -17.21 8.02 -16.13
N ASP A 101 -16.12 7.87 -16.86
CA ASP A 101 -15.94 6.76 -17.81
C ASP A 101 -15.86 5.40 -17.11
N ARG A 102 -15.28 5.36 -15.91
CA ARG A 102 -15.13 4.12 -15.15
C ARG A 102 -16.40 3.67 -14.44
N PHE A 103 -17.24 4.60 -14.01
CA PHE A 103 -18.37 4.30 -13.13
C PHE A 103 -19.73 4.58 -13.74
N ASN A 104 -19.81 5.12 -14.95
CA ASN A 104 -21.10 5.40 -15.61
C ASN A 104 -21.98 4.15 -15.65
N GLY A 105 -23.22 4.28 -15.15
CA GLY A 105 -24.21 3.20 -15.09
C GLY A 105 -23.91 2.11 -14.05
N LYS A 106 -22.94 2.31 -13.16
CA LYS A 106 -22.58 1.37 -12.09
C LYS A 106 -22.96 1.95 -10.73
N LYS A 107 -23.36 1.08 -9.80
CA LYS A 107 -23.39 1.41 -8.38
C LYS A 107 -21.97 1.38 -7.84
N VAL A 108 -21.62 2.35 -7.00
CA VAL A 108 -20.25 2.54 -6.52
C VAL A 108 -20.15 2.28 -5.02
N ILE A 109 -19.15 1.52 -4.61
CA ILE A 109 -18.81 1.29 -3.22
C ILE A 109 -17.53 2.07 -2.91
N LEU A 110 -17.62 3.11 -2.08
CA LEU A 110 -16.51 3.98 -1.73
C LEU A 110 -16.12 3.83 -0.26
N PRO A 111 -14.96 3.20 0.06
CA PRO A 111 -14.38 3.29 1.40
C PRO A 111 -13.94 4.73 1.68
N LEU A 112 -14.48 5.35 2.72
CA LEU A 112 -14.12 6.70 3.13
C LEU A 112 -13.13 6.70 4.28
N SER A 113 -12.17 7.62 4.23
CA SER A 113 -11.24 7.93 5.30
C SER A 113 -11.18 9.44 5.53
N GLY A 114 -10.50 9.90 6.57
CA GLY A 114 -10.25 11.33 6.78
C GLY A 114 -9.21 11.96 5.84
N GLY A 115 -8.69 11.16 4.87
CA GLY A 115 -7.68 11.58 3.89
C GLY A 115 -8.23 12.38 2.71
N LEU A 116 -7.31 12.87 1.86
CA LEU A 116 -7.69 13.66 0.69
C LEU A 116 -8.14 12.80 -0.49
N ASP A 117 -7.58 11.60 -0.68
CA ASP A 117 -7.87 10.76 -1.85
C ASP A 117 -9.33 10.33 -1.92
N SER A 118 -9.85 9.75 -0.83
CA SER A 118 -11.25 9.36 -0.76
C SER A 118 -12.20 10.55 -0.79
N ARG A 119 -11.78 11.71 -0.27
CA ARG A 119 -12.53 12.95 -0.29
C ARG A 119 -12.63 13.51 -1.72
N THR A 120 -11.51 13.51 -2.48
CA THR A 120 -11.48 13.91 -3.90
C THR A 120 -12.35 13.00 -4.75
N LEU A 121 -12.27 11.68 -4.56
CA LEU A 121 -13.12 10.71 -5.25
C LEU A 121 -14.60 10.91 -4.92
N GLY A 122 -14.94 11.11 -3.64
CA GLY A 122 -16.32 11.35 -3.23
C GLY A 122 -16.95 12.56 -3.91
N ILE A 123 -16.19 13.65 -4.09
CA ILE A 123 -16.64 14.84 -4.83
C ILE A 123 -16.83 14.51 -6.31
N ALA A 124 -15.86 13.85 -6.95
CA ALA A 124 -15.95 13.53 -8.37
C ALA A 124 -17.12 12.58 -8.68
N LEU A 125 -17.40 11.62 -7.80
CA LEU A 125 -18.57 10.75 -7.91
C LEU A 125 -19.88 11.55 -7.77
N GLN A 126 -19.93 12.54 -6.86
CA GLN A 126 -21.08 13.41 -6.67
C GLN A 126 -21.33 14.31 -7.87
N ASN A 127 -20.28 14.93 -8.41
CA ASN A 127 -20.37 15.81 -9.59
C ASN A 127 -20.92 15.04 -10.81
N ASN A 128 -20.57 13.75 -10.93
CA ASN A 128 -21.05 12.86 -11.97
C ASN A 128 -22.40 12.19 -11.64
N GLN A 129 -23.06 12.56 -10.53
CA GLN A 129 -24.38 12.07 -10.11
C GLN A 129 -24.48 10.54 -10.03
N LEU A 130 -23.44 9.88 -9.55
CA LEU A 130 -23.36 8.42 -9.45
C LEU A 130 -24.04 7.93 -8.16
N ASP A 131 -24.59 6.72 -8.22
CA ASP A 131 -25.15 6.02 -7.05
C ASP A 131 -24.01 5.46 -6.18
N VAL A 132 -23.81 6.01 -4.98
CA VAL A 132 -22.67 5.72 -4.12
C VAL A 132 -23.11 5.24 -2.74
N GLU A 133 -22.63 4.09 -2.32
CA GLU A 133 -22.68 3.63 -0.92
C GLU A 133 -21.28 3.75 -0.32
N THR A 134 -21.20 4.23 0.93
CA THR A 134 -19.91 4.46 1.60
C THR A 134 -19.78 3.70 2.91
N PHE A 135 -18.55 3.37 3.29
CA PHE A 135 -18.26 2.81 4.60
C PHE A 135 -16.86 3.21 5.11
N THR A 136 -16.69 3.07 6.42
CA THR A 136 -15.39 3.22 7.09
C THR A 136 -15.20 2.06 8.06
N TYR A 137 -13.96 1.63 8.27
CA TYR A 137 -13.62 0.68 9.33
C TYR A 137 -12.52 1.26 10.24
N TYR A 138 -12.57 0.89 11.50
CA TYR A 138 -11.61 1.35 12.51
C TYR A 138 -11.33 0.23 13.53
N PHE A 139 -10.18 0.30 14.20
CA PHE A 139 -9.77 -0.72 15.17
C PHE A 139 -10.55 -0.62 16.47
N GLN A 140 -10.98 -1.75 17.02
CA GLN A 140 -11.52 -1.81 18.38
C GLN A 140 -10.49 -1.26 19.37
N GLY A 141 -10.90 -0.30 20.22
CA GLY A 141 -9.98 0.40 21.13
C GLY A 141 -9.00 1.37 20.45
N GLY A 142 -9.10 1.53 19.12
CA GLY A 142 -8.29 2.46 18.34
C GLY A 142 -8.85 3.87 18.24
N HIS A 143 -8.25 4.66 17.37
CA HIS A 143 -8.80 5.97 17.01
C HIS A 143 -10.07 5.79 16.19
N ASN A 144 -11.10 6.56 16.51
CA ASN A 144 -12.37 6.49 15.78
C ASN A 144 -12.24 7.17 14.39
N GLU A 145 -11.70 6.44 13.42
CA GLU A 145 -11.59 6.90 12.03
C GLU A 145 -12.98 7.05 11.37
N SER A 146 -14.00 6.34 11.88
CA SER A 146 -15.35 6.43 11.36
C SER A 146 -15.98 7.82 11.55
N TYR A 147 -15.53 8.58 12.55
CA TYR A 147 -15.94 9.96 12.74
C TYR A 147 -15.66 10.82 11.50
N TYR A 148 -14.45 10.70 10.94
CA TYR A 148 -14.08 11.46 9.75
C TYR A 148 -14.81 10.97 8.48
N GLY A 149 -14.90 9.66 8.31
CA GLY A 149 -15.64 9.07 7.19
C GLY A 149 -17.10 9.50 7.18
N LYS A 150 -17.76 9.48 8.36
CA LYS A 150 -19.14 9.96 8.49
C LYS A 150 -19.30 11.44 8.18
N LEU A 151 -18.42 12.31 8.69
CA LEU A 151 -18.46 13.74 8.38
C LEU A 151 -18.37 14.02 6.87
N ILE A 152 -17.52 13.26 6.17
CA ILE A 152 -17.37 13.40 4.72
C ILE A 152 -18.63 12.87 4.01
N ALA A 153 -19.13 11.70 4.41
CA ALA A 153 -20.35 11.12 3.84
C ALA A 153 -21.57 12.03 4.02
N ASP A 154 -21.76 12.59 5.23
CA ASP A 154 -22.84 13.52 5.53
C ASP A 154 -22.76 14.79 4.67
N ALA A 155 -21.55 15.34 4.47
CA ALA A 155 -21.35 16.53 3.63
C ALA A 155 -21.60 16.26 2.14
N LEU A 156 -21.37 15.02 1.68
CA LEU A 156 -21.66 14.55 0.33
C LEU A 156 -23.06 13.95 0.18
N GLN A 157 -23.82 13.85 1.26
CA GLN A 157 -25.16 13.23 1.31
C GLN A 157 -25.16 11.75 0.86
N TYR A 158 -24.10 11.01 1.16
CA TYR A 158 -23.98 9.58 0.86
C TYR A 158 -24.45 8.70 2.03
N PRO A 159 -25.13 7.58 1.76
CA PRO A 159 -25.33 6.52 2.76
C PRO A 159 -23.98 6.06 3.31
N HIS A 160 -23.89 5.91 4.64
CA HIS A 160 -22.63 5.55 5.30
C HIS A 160 -22.81 4.51 6.41
N LYS A 161 -21.94 3.53 6.43
CA LYS A 161 -21.84 2.51 7.48
C LYS A 161 -20.45 2.52 8.09
N SER A 162 -20.36 2.20 9.39
CA SER A 162 -19.08 2.12 10.12
C SER A 162 -18.92 0.74 10.71
N TYR A 163 -17.72 0.16 10.56
CA TYR A 163 -17.40 -1.20 10.99
C TYR A 163 -16.18 -1.23 11.90
N VAL A 164 -16.19 -2.15 12.85
CA VAL A 164 -15.11 -2.33 13.81
C VAL A 164 -14.26 -3.53 13.38
N VAL A 165 -12.95 -3.33 13.30
CA VAL A 165 -11.97 -4.42 13.17
C VAL A 165 -11.75 -5.01 14.56
N GLU A 166 -12.21 -6.24 14.75
CA GLU A 166 -12.16 -6.92 16.03
C GLU A 166 -10.85 -7.70 16.24
N PRO A 167 -10.46 -7.94 17.52
CA PRO A 167 -9.34 -8.80 17.83
C PRO A 167 -9.55 -10.24 17.34
N GLY A 168 -8.52 -10.85 16.78
CA GLY A 168 -8.47 -12.27 16.52
C GLY A 168 -9.16 -12.75 15.24
N TYR A 169 -9.73 -11.87 14.41
CA TYR A 169 -10.36 -12.30 13.14
C TYR A 169 -9.37 -13.07 12.24
N LEU A 170 -8.11 -12.72 12.29
CA LEU A 170 -7.05 -13.34 11.48
C LEU A 170 -7.03 -14.87 11.65
N TRP A 171 -7.22 -15.35 12.86
CA TRP A 171 -7.05 -16.76 13.19
C TRP A 171 -8.15 -17.66 12.62
N ASN A 172 -9.34 -17.09 12.41
CA ASN A 172 -10.45 -17.79 11.78
C ASN A 172 -10.31 -17.85 10.25
N ASP A 173 -9.67 -16.84 9.66
CA ASP A 173 -9.62 -16.63 8.21
C ASP A 173 -8.22 -16.75 7.60
N ILE A 174 -7.19 -17.08 8.36
CA ILE A 174 -5.79 -17.05 7.90
C ILE A 174 -5.55 -17.87 6.63
N ASP A 175 -6.16 -19.02 6.52
CA ASP A 175 -6.05 -19.90 5.34
C ASP A 175 -6.75 -19.29 4.11
N ARG A 176 -7.91 -18.62 4.30
CA ARG A 176 -8.61 -17.89 3.24
C ARG A 176 -7.83 -16.66 2.80
N ILE A 177 -7.34 -15.90 3.76
CA ILE A 177 -6.51 -14.71 3.54
C ILE A 177 -5.25 -15.06 2.74
N SER A 178 -4.55 -16.13 3.13
CA SER A 178 -3.33 -16.57 2.44
C SER A 178 -3.57 -17.06 1.01
N LYS A 179 -4.74 -17.66 0.74
CA LYS A 179 -5.13 -18.07 -0.61
C LYS A 179 -5.49 -16.89 -1.50
N ILE A 180 -6.15 -15.86 -0.94
CA ILE A 180 -6.55 -14.68 -1.71
C ILE A 180 -5.32 -13.91 -2.19
N ASN A 181 -4.34 -13.65 -1.33
CA ASN A 181 -3.15 -12.87 -1.68
C ASN A 181 -1.92 -13.71 -2.07
N GLY A 182 -2.05 -15.05 -2.06
CA GLY A 182 -0.95 -15.97 -2.36
C GLY A 182 0.23 -15.88 -1.37
N SER A 183 0.00 -15.31 -0.19
CA SER A 183 1.05 -15.01 0.79
C SER A 183 2.12 -14.01 0.28
N TYR A 184 1.81 -13.19 -0.74
CA TYR A 184 2.74 -12.21 -1.30
C TYR A 184 2.90 -10.94 -0.44
N THR A 185 1.98 -10.68 0.51
CA THR A 185 2.12 -9.65 1.54
C THR A 185 1.74 -10.20 2.91
N GLU A 186 2.21 -9.54 3.97
CA GLU A 186 1.95 -9.94 5.34
C GLU A 186 0.48 -9.75 5.73
N PHE A 187 -0.02 -10.51 6.72
CA PHE A 187 -1.46 -10.63 7.01
C PHE A 187 -2.04 -9.55 7.91
N THR A 188 -1.22 -8.76 8.59
CA THR A 188 -1.75 -7.75 9.50
C THR A 188 -1.93 -6.37 8.86
N HIS A 189 -1.35 -6.15 7.68
CA HIS A 189 -1.54 -4.89 6.96
C HIS A 189 -2.94 -4.75 6.35
N PRO A 190 -3.47 -5.76 5.62
CA PRO A 190 -4.75 -5.65 4.94
C PRO A 190 -5.93 -5.83 5.91
N ARG A 191 -6.19 -4.82 6.77
CA ARG A 191 -7.30 -4.81 7.73
C ARG A 191 -8.69 -5.01 7.10
N GLN A 192 -8.84 -4.73 5.80
CA GLN A 192 -10.04 -5.02 5.03
C GLN A 192 -10.35 -6.53 4.94
N ALA A 193 -9.37 -7.39 5.17
CA ALA A 193 -9.59 -8.84 5.25
C ALA A 193 -10.56 -9.26 6.37
N ALA A 194 -10.76 -8.40 7.39
CA ALA A 194 -11.77 -8.62 8.43
C ALA A 194 -13.23 -8.55 7.92
N PHE A 195 -13.47 -8.11 6.67
CA PHE A 195 -14.81 -7.80 6.15
C PHE A 195 -15.16 -8.55 4.87
N LEU A 196 -14.46 -9.63 4.55
CA LEU A 196 -14.68 -10.41 3.32
C LEU A 196 -16.15 -10.81 3.13
N ASP A 197 -16.80 -11.29 4.19
CA ASP A 197 -18.20 -11.73 4.11
C ASP A 197 -19.17 -10.54 3.97
N TYR A 198 -18.84 -9.42 4.59
CA TYR A 198 -19.60 -8.17 4.38
C TYR A 198 -19.46 -7.70 2.94
N PHE A 199 -18.25 -7.69 2.38
CA PHE A 199 -18.04 -7.29 0.99
C PHE A 199 -18.86 -8.12 0.01
N ASN A 200 -18.97 -9.42 0.23
CA ASN A 200 -19.83 -10.29 -0.59
C ASN A 200 -21.33 -9.92 -0.54
N SER A 201 -21.77 -9.22 0.49
CA SER A 201 -23.16 -8.75 0.63
C SER A 201 -23.45 -7.40 -0.03
N LEU A 202 -22.43 -6.70 -0.48
CA LEU A 202 -22.57 -5.42 -1.17
C LEU A 202 -22.99 -5.64 -2.64
N ASP A 203 -23.46 -4.58 -3.28
CA ASP A 203 -23.76 -4.55 -4.70
C ASP A 203 -23.04 -3.34 -5.32
N GLY A 204 -22.22 -3.56 -6.33
CA GLY A 204 -21.53 -2.49 -7.03
C GLY A 204 -20.05 -2.75 -7.33
N VAL A 205 -19.35 -1.67 -7.64
CA VAL A 205 -17.92 -1.65 -7.99
C VAL A 205 -17.17 -0.84 -6.94
N PHE A 206 -16.09 -1.38 -6.40
CA PHE A 206 -15.24 -0.63 -5.49
C PHE A 206 -14.50 0.50 -6.21
N CYS A 207 -14.64 1.72 -5.68
CA CYS A 207 -13.85 2.89 -6.06
C CYS A 207 -12.78 3.12 -4.99
N LEU A 208 -11.51 2.84 -5.31
CA LEU A 208 -10.44 2.89 -4.32
C LEU A 208 -9.48 4.06 -4.57
N GLY A 209 -9.19 4.80 -3.49
CA GLY A 209 -8.36 6.01 -3.51
C GLY A 209 -6.86 5.75 -3.34
N HIS A 210 -6.38 4.55 -3.63
CA HIS A 210 -4.97 4.21 -3.46
C HIS A 210 -4.10 4.97 -4.46
N TRP A 211 -2.93 5.40 -4.00
CA TRP A 211 -1.86 6.05 -4.77
C TRP A 211 -2.02 7.55 -5.01
N GLY A 212 -3.13 8.16 -4.63
CA GLY A 212 -3.30 9.60 -4.75
C GLY A 212 -2.25 10.39 -3.96
N ASP A 213 -1.91 9.93 -2.75
CA ASP A 213 -0.84 10.49 -1.92
C ASP A 213 0.54 10.43 -2.57
N VAL A 214 0.85 9.37 -3.31
CA VAL A 214 2.13 9.22 -4.02
C VAL A 214 2.20 10.11 -5.26
N LEU A 215 1.11 10.19 -6.04
CA LEU A 215 1.08 10.97 -7.27
C LEU A 215 1.05 12.49 -7.00
N PHE A 216 0.29 12.93 -6.01
CA PHE A 216 0.00 14.34 -5.74
C PHE A 216 0.78 14.93 -4.56
N ASP A 217 1.86 14.28 -4.12
CA ASP A 217 2.77 14.82 -3.11
C ASP A 217 4.23 14.59 -3.51
N ASN A 218 5.14 15.19 -2.77
CA ASN A 218 6.56 14.95 -2.88
C ASN A 218 7.21 14.80 -1.51
N LEU A 219 8.47 14.41 -1.49
CA LEU A 219 9.22 14.20 -0.25
C LEU A 219 9.92 15.47 0.26
N GLY A 220 9.79 16.59 -0.46
CA GLY A 220 10.49 17.82 -0.14
C GLY A 220 12.01 17.73 -0.32
N LEU A 221 12.48 16.87 -1.23
CA LEU A 221 13.90 16.67 -1.48
C LEU A 221 14.44 17.82 -2.33
N ASP A 222 15.65 18.27 -2.00
CA ASP A 222 16.40 19.21 -2.82
C ASP A 222 16.85 18.54 -4.13
N ASN A 223 17.00 19.34 -5.18
CA ASN A 223 17.36 18.82 -6.51
C ASN A 223 18.85 18.48 -6.65
N ASP A 224 19.68 18.87 -5.70
CA ASP A 224 21.14 18.70 -5.68
C ASP A 224 21.63 17.53 -4.83
N ILE A 225 20.70 16.73 -4.27
CA ILE A 225 21.10 15.50 -3.56
C ILE A 225 21.76 14.52 -4.54
N THR A 226 22.74 13.79 -4.04
CA THR A 226 23.45 12.78 -4.82
C THR A 226 22.60 11.54 -5.09
N PHE A 227 22.94 10.78 -6.11
CA PHE A 227 22.27 9.51 -6.41
C PHE A 227 22.35 8.52 -5.25
N GLU A 228 23.49 8.48 -4.56
CA GLU A 228 23.68 7.63 -3.38
C GLU A 228 22.74 8.04 -2.23
N GLU A 229 22.58 9.35 -1.98
CA GLU A 229 21.60 9.85 -1.00
C GLU A 229 20.17 9.47 -1.39
N GLU A 230 19.80 9.55 -2.67
CA GLU A 230 18.48 9.09 -3.14
C GLU A 230 18.26 7.61 -2.83
N VAL A 231 19.27 6.74 -3.06
CA VAL A 231 19.22 5.31 -2.74
C VAL A 231 19.00 5.10 -1.24
N GLN A 232 19.73 5.80 -0.38
CA GLN A 232 19.58 5.69 1.07
C GLN A 232 18.21 6.21 1.55
N ILE A 233 17.71 7.29 0.99
CA ILE A 233 16.35 7.79 1.27
C ILE A 233 15.33 6.72 0.88
N LEU A 234 15.40 6.20 -0.34
CA LEU A 234 14.51 5.15 -0.83
C LEU A 234 14.56 3.91 0.07
N LYS A 235 15.76 3.45 0.43
CA LYS A 235 15.98 2.34 1.36
C LYS A 235 15.26 2.59 2.69
N SER A 236 15.40 3.78 3.25
CA SER A 236 14.75 4.17 4.52
C SER A 236 13.22 4.16 4.44
N LEU A 237 12.63 4.45 3.28
CA LEU A 237 11.18 4.48 3.06
C LEU A 237 10.56 3.08 2.99
N ILE A 238 11.26 2.12 2.39
CA ILE A 238 10.70 0.78 2.11
C ILE A 238 11.05 -0.26 3.18
N ILE A 239 12.19 -0.14 3.85
CA ILE A 239 12.66 -1.12 4.84
C ILE A 239 11.87 -1.03 6.15
N LYS A 240 11.48 -2.19 6.66
CA LYS A 240 10.92 -2.40 8.00
C LYS A 240 12.01 -2.95 8.92
N LYS A 241 12.41 -2.20 9.95
CA LYS A 241 13.57 -2.53 10.83
C LYS A 241 13.60 -3.98 11.31
N GLY A 242 12.49 -4.51 11.83
CA GLY A 242 12.41 -5.90 12.29
C GLY A 242 12.52 -6.91 11.14
N GLY A 243 11.91 -6.60 9.99
CA GLY A 243 12.00 -7.42 8.78
C GLY A 243 13.42 -7.43 8.19
N TYR A 244 14.10 -6.31 8.21
CA TYR A 244 15.49 -6.21 7.79
C TYR A 244 16.42 -7.05 8.69
N HIS A 245 16.21 -7.00 10.00
CA HIS A 245 16.94 -7.88 10.93
C HIS A 245 16.68 -9.37 10.64
N LEU A 246 15.42 -9.73 10.35
CA LEU A 246 15.07 -11.10 9.97
C LEU A 246 15.75 -11.51 8.65
N ALA A 247 15.72 -10.65 7.64
CA ALA A 247 16.36 -10.91 6.35
C ALA A 247 17.87 -11.13 6.47
N ASN A 248 18.58 -10.26 7.21
CA ASN A 248 20.02 -10.46 7.49
C ASN A 248 20.30 -11.79 8.19
N THR A 249 19.49 -12.13 9.20
CA THR A 249 19.65 -13.39 9.93
C THR A 249 19.45 -14.61 9.00
N LEU A 250 18.43 -14.56 8.12
CA LEU A 250 18.15 -15.65 7.20
C LEU A 250 19.13 -15.69 6.02
N TRP A 251 19.69 -14.57 5.60
CA TRP A 251 20.77 -14.52 4.61
C TRP A 251 21.95 -15.37 5.03
N GLU A 252 22.39 -15.22 6.29
CA GLU A 252 23.46 -16.03 6.88
C GLU A 252 23.04 -17.49 7.05
N VAL A 253 21.83 -17.76 7.55
CA VAL A 253 21.30 -19.11 7.78
C VAL A 253 21.19 -19.91 6.49
N TRP A 254 20.81 -19.27 5.40
CA TRP A 254 20.71 -19.90 4.07
C TRP A 254 22.04 -19.96 3.32
N GLY A 255 23.12 -19.38 3.88
CA GLY A 255 24.47 -19.40 3.29
C GLY A 255 24.56 -18.62 1.99
N LEU A 256 23.80 -17.51 1.88
CA LEU A 256 23.82 -16.65 0.70
C LEU A 256 25.14 -15.85 0.62
N ASN A 257 25.56 -15.51 -0.58
CA ASN A 257 26.85 -14.86 -0.81
C ASN A 257 26.83 -13.38 -0.38
N GLY A 258 27.94 -12.91 0.22
CA GLY A 258 28.11 -11.51 0.64
C GLY A 258 27.21 -11.12 1.80
N HIS A 259 26.89 -9.83 1.92
CA HIS A 259 26.04 -9.30 2.96
C HIS A 259 24.70 -8.82 2.37
N PHE A 260 23.60 -9.07 3.07
CA PHE A 260 22.28 -8.63 2.62
C PHE A 260 22.19 -7.10 2.42
N ASP A 261 22.93 -6.32 3.22
CA ASP A 261 22.95 -4.87 3.08
C ASP A 261 23.51 -4.41 1.72
N ASP A 262 24.61 -5.02 1.31
CA ASP A 262 25.25 -4.73 0.02
C ASP A 262 24.33 -5.14 -1.14
N TYR A 263 23.78 -6.36 -1.07
CA TYR A 263 22.81 -6.85 -2.05
C TYR A 263 21.59 -5.93 -2.17
N MET A 264 21.03 -5.47 -1.05
CA MET A 264 19.87 -4.58 -1.06
C MET A 264 20.20 -3.21 -1.68
N ASN A 265 21.39 -2.65 -1.39
CA ASN A 265 21.84 -1.42 -2.01
C ASN A 265 22.00 -1.59 -3.53
N GLU A 266 22.68 -2.64 -3.97
CA GLU A 266 22.86 -2.94 -5.41
C GLU A 266 21.52 -3.09 -6.13
N GLN A 267 20.52 -3.77 -5.53
CA GLN A 267 19.19 -3.88 -6.11
C GLN A 267 18.51 -2.52 -6.25
N LEU A 268 18.56 -1.67 -5.23
CA LEU A 268 17.95 -0.34 -5.27
C LEU A 268 18.64 0.58 -6.26
N GLU A 269 19.98 0.58 -6.30
CA GLU A 269 20.77 1.32 -7.29
C GLU A 269 20.42 0.88 -8.72
N SER A 270 20.35 -0.44 -8.94
CA SER A 270 20.00 -1.01 -10.24
C SER A 270 18.62 -0.54 -10.71
N TYR A 271 17.60 -0.68 -9.87
CA TYR A 271 16.23 -0.27 -10.25
C TYR A 271 16.08 1.24 -10.38
N LEU A 272 16.73 2.03 -9.51
CA LEU A 272 16.64 3.48 -9.57
C LEU A 272 17.39 4.06 -10.80
N SER A 273 18.51 3.46 -11.19
CA SER A 273 19.30 3.88 -12.37
C SER A 273 18.59 3.66 -13.70
N LEU A 274 17.63 2.70 -13.75
CA LEU A 274 16.81 2.48 -14.93
C LEU A 274 15.78 3.60 -15.17
N ILE A 275 15.49 4.40 -14.15
CA ILE A 275 14.53 5.51 -14.24
C ILE A 275 15.25 6.76 -14.79
N LYS A 276 14.98 7.08 -16.06
CA LYS A 276 15.63 8.15 -16.82
C LYS A 276 15.07 9.55 -16.48
N ILE A 277 15.01 9.88 -15.18
CA ILE A 277 14.58 11.20 -14.71
C ILE A 277 15.80 11.93 -14.14
N ASN A 278 16.15 13.06 -14.73
CA ASN A 278 17.26 13.91 -14.30
C ASN A 278 16.72 15.18 -13.64
N GLY A 279 17.43 15.68 -12.62
CA GLY A 279 17.13 16.98 -11.98
C GLY A 279 15.88 17.03 -11.11
N SER A 280 15.24 15.89 -10.82
CA SER A 280 14.12 15.79 -9.86
C SER A 280 14.14 14.48 -9.08
N PRO A 281 14.83 14.42 -7.93
CA PRO A 281 14.80 13.27 -7.02
C PRO A 281 13.38 12.90 -6.58
N ASN A 282 12.54 13.89 -6.30
CA ASN A 282 11.13 13.68 -5.94
C ASN A 282 10.38 12.89 -7.03
N SER A 283 10.51 13.29 -8.28
CA SER A 283 9.88 12.63 -9.43
C SER A 283 10.45 11.23 -9.66
N ARG A 284 11.79 11.05 -9.50
CA ARG A 284 12.43 9.73 -9.65
C ARG A 284 11.94 8.74 -8.59
N ILE A 285 11.85 9.15 -7.33
CA ILE A 285 11.33 8.29 -6.25
C ILE A 285 9.84 8.00 -6.44
N ARG A 286 9.04 8.98 -6.91
CA ARG A 286 7.63 8.76 -7.29
C ARG A 286 7.50 7.70 -8.38
N ALA A 287 8.34 7.78 -9.41
CA ALA A 287 8.40 6.79 -10.48
C ALA A 287 8.79 5.41 -9.94
N PHE A 288 9.84 5.32 -9.10
CA PHE A 288 10.23 4.07 -8.47
C PHE A 288 9.07 3.43 -7.67
N LYS A 289 8.39 4.21 -6.84
CA LYS A 289 7.23 3.73 -6.09
C LYS A 289 6.15 3.18 -7.02
N SER A 290 5.87 3.89 -8.11
CA SER A 290 4.83 3.52 -9.09
C SER A 290 5.19 2.28 -9.91
N LEU A 291 6.49 2.06 -10.18
CA LEU A 291 7.00 0.91 -10.93
C LEU A 291 7.18 -0.35 -10.07
N HIS A 292 7.58 -0.20 -8.81
CA HIS A 292 8.03 -1.34 -7.99
C HIS A 292 7.20 -1.56 -6.72
N TRP A 293 6.63 -0.52 -6.11
CA TRP A 293 5.84 -0.67 -4.89
C TRP A 293 4.35 -0.85 -5.18
N ALA A 294 3.75 0.02 -6.03
CA ALA A 294 2.33 -0.07 -6.37
C ALA A 294 1.93 -1.45 -6.90
N PRO A 295 2.62 -2.03 -7.91
CA PRO A 295 2.21 -3.31 -8.49
C PRO A 295 2.51 -4.51 -7.60
N ARG A 296 3.41 -4.39 -6.62
CA ARG A 296 3.90 -5.52 -5.84
C ARG A 296 3.36 -5.58 -4.42
N TRP A 297 2.99 -4.45 -3.85
CA TRP A 297 2.43 -4.35 -2.52
C TRP A 297 0.96 -3.93 -2.53
N ASN A 298 0.67 -2.85 -3.25
CA ASN A 298 -0.69 -2.30 -3.23
C ASN A 298 -1.67 -3.24 -3.94
N LEU A 299 -1.35 -3.72 -5.16
CA LEU A 299 -2.23 -4.64 -5.88
C LEU A 299 -2.51 -5.92 -5.10
N VAL A 300 -1.49 -6.52 -4.46
CA VAL A 300 -1.68 -7.73 -3.65
C VAL A 300 -2.64 -7.48 -2.48
N ASN A 301 -2.55 -6.30 -1.84
CA ASN A 301 -3.47 -5.92 -0.77
C ASN A 301 -4.90 -5.62 -1.27
N LEU A 302 -5.07 -5.30 -2.56
CA LEU A 302 -6.39 -5.06 -3.16
C LEU A 302 -7.13 -6.35 -3.55
N GLU A 303 -6.46 -7.49 -3.57
CA GLU A 303 -7.10 -8.79 -3.88
C GLU A 303 -8.25 -9.13 -2.92
N TYR A 304 -8.23 -8.61 -1.70
CA TYR A 304 -9.34 -8.77 -0.75
C TYR A 304 -10.64 -8.08 -1.19
N PHE A 305 -10.54 -6.94 -1.89
CA PHE A 305 -11.70 -6.28 -2.51
C PHE A 305 -12.12 -7.00 -3.78
N ARG A 306 -11.15 -7.43 -4.61
CA ARG A 306 -11.40 -8.17 -5.85
C ARG A 306 -12.00 -9.54 -5.64
N TYR A 307 -11.77 -10.12 -4.48
CA TYR A 307 -12.37 -11.40 -4.09
C TYR A 307 -13.90 -11.37 -4.13
N SER A 308 -14.50 -10.20 -3.89
CA SER A 308 -15.96 -10.02 -3.89
C SER A 308 -16.48 -9.28 -5.11
N HIS A 309 -15.83 -8.20 -5.54
CA HIS A 309 -16.34 -7.30 -6.57
C HIS A 309 -15.24 -6.76 -7.49
N GLN A 310 -15.67 -6.20 -8.62
CA GLN A 310 -14.79 -5.41 -9.48
C GLN A 310 -14.21 -4.23 -8.69
N VAL A 311 -12.93 -3.93 -8.94
CA VAL A 311 -12.21 -2.80 -8.33
C VAL A 311 -11.75 -1.85 -9.42
N GLU A 312 -12.07 -0.58 -9.26
CA GLU A 312 -11.56 0.51 -10.09
C GLU A 312 -10.71 1.46 -9.23
N MET A 313 -9.59 1.89 -9.80
CA MET A 313 -8.61 2.77 -9.18
C MET A 313 -8.37 3.98 -10.07
N PRO A 314 -9.12 5.08 -9.92
CA PRO A 314 -8.97 6.25 -10.79
C PRO A 314 -7.56 6.84 -10.81
N TYR A 315 -6.83 6.78 -9.68
CA TYR A 315 -5.44 7.24 -9.60
C TYR A 315 -4.43 6.37 -10.39
N TYR A 316 -4.83 5.16 -10.82
CA TYR A 316 -4.00 4.28 -11.68
C TYR A 316 -4.29 4.50 -13.18
N ASP A 317 -5.02 5.55 -13.52
CA ASP A 317 -5.27 5.85 -14.94
C ASP A 317 -4.01 6.32 -15.63
N ASP A 318 -3.73 5.77 -16.82
CA ASP A 318 -2.54 6.09 -17.60
C ASP A 318 -2.49 7.57 -18.01
N SER A 319 -3.65 8.18 -18.27
CA SER A 319 -3.73 9.60 -18.61
C SER A 319 -3.38 10.49 -17.41
N LEU A 320 -3.76 10.08 -16.19
CA LEU A 320 -3.39 10.77 -14.97
C LEU A 320 -1.88 10.63 -14.68
N CYS A 321 -1.30 9.43 -14.87
CA CYS A 321 0.15 9.23 -14.75
C CYS A 321 0.93 10.12 -15.72
N LYS A 322 0.47 10.22 -16.97
CA LYS A 322 1.06 11.11 -17.98
C LYS A 322 0.93 12.59 -17.61
N PHE A 323 -0.22 12.99 -17.09
CA PHE A 323 -0.44 14.35 -16.59
C PHE A 323 0.58 14.72 -15.50
N ILE A 324 0.74 13.86 -14.48
CA ILE A 324 1.66 14.07 -13.36
C ILE A 324 3.10 14.31 -13.84
N CYS A 325 3.56 13.62 -14.88
CA CYS A 325 4.89 13.79 -15.44
C CYS A 325 5.15 15.21 -16.00
N SER A 326 4.10 15.97 -16.29
CA SER A 326 4.14 17.33 -16.83
C SER A 326 3.88 18.43 -15.81
N VAL A 327 3.58 18.07 -14.56
CA VAL A 327 3.26 19.02 -13.48
C VAL A 327 4.54 19.45 -12.76
N PRO A 328 4.77 20.76 -12.55
CA PRO A 328 5.85 21.24 -11.69
C PRO A 328 5.77 20.67 -10.27
N GLU A 329 6.90 20.25 -9.69
CA GLU A 329 6.94 19.64 -8.34
C GLU A 329 6.37 20.55 -7.24
N GLU A 330 6.54 21.87 -7.37
CA GLU A 330 5.97 22.82 -6.40
C GLU A 330 4.44 22.83 -6.37
N TYR A 331 3.77 22.37 -7.43
CA TYR A 331 2.30 22.25 -7.48
C TYR A 331 1.80 20.93 -6.90
N LEU A 332 2.65 19.90 -6.92
CA LEU A 332 2.36 18.60 -6.27
C LEU A 332 2.60 18.68 -4.77
N SER A 333 3.62 19.44 -4.34
CA SER A 333 4.00 19.55 -2.91
C SER A 333 2.83 19.88 -2.01
N SER A 334 2.72 19.16 -0.89
CA SER A 334 1.64 19.29 0.09
C SER A 334 0.24 19.08 -0.52
N ARG A 335 0.14 18.34 -1.61
CA ARG A 335 -1.12 17.94 -2.24
C ARG A 335 -2.00 19.13 -2.72
N LYS A 336 -1.35 20.22 -3.11
CA LYS A 336 -2.01 21.51 -3.44
C LYS A 336 -3.12 21.37 -4.48
N ILE A 337 -2.93 20.53 -5.52
CA ILE A 337 -3.93 20.31 -6.57
C ILE A 337 -5.21 19.71 -6.01
N GLN A 338 -5.11 18.64 -5.19
CA GLN A 338 -6.27 18.00 -4.57
C GLN A 338 -6.96 18.95 -3.56
N ILE A 339 -6.18 19.70 -2.79
CA ILE A 339 -6.72 20.69 -1.85
C ILE A 339 -7.52 21.76 -2.60
N GLU A 340 -6.99 22.28 -3.71
CA GLU A 340 -7.69 23.29 -4.50
C GLU A 340 -8.94 22.71 -5.16
N TYR A 341 -8.89 21.49 -5.71
CA TYR A 341 -10.06 20.77 -6.21
C TYR A 341 -11.17 20.69 -5.16
N ILE A 342 -10.83 20.23 -3.95
CA ILE A 342 -11.82 20.11 -2.85
C ILE A 342 -12.40 21.47 -2.46
N LYS A 343 -11.58 22.52 -2.40
CA LYS A 343 -12.04 23.89 -2.10
C LYS A 343 -13.00 24.43 -3.13
N ARG A 344 -12.77 24.16 -4.41
CA ARG A 344 -13.62 24.64 -5.50
C ARG A 344 -14.98 23.96 -5.53
N PHE A 345 -15.01 22.64 -5.40
CA PHE A 345 -16.24 21.87 -5.55
C PHE A 345 -17.02 21.68 -4.23
N SER A 346 -16.35 21.61 -3.10
CA SER A 346 -16.97 21.40 -1.80
C SER A 346 -16.32 22.22 -0.69
N PRO A 347 -16.61 23.55 -0.60
CA PRO A 347 -16.13 24.38 0.52
C PRO A 347 -16.52 23.83 1.89
N ALA A 348 -17.64 23.12 1.98
CA ALA A 348 -18.10 22.46 3.21
C ALA A 348 -17.13 21.35 3.63
N LEU A 349 -16.71 20.49 2.70
CA LEU A 349 -15.70 19.47 2.94
C LEU A 349 -14.31 20.06 3.23
N ALA A 350 -13.95 21.14 2.55
CA ALA A 350 -12.68 21.83 2.80
C ALA A 350 -12.57 22.39 4.23
N LYS A 351 -13.69 22.70 4.86
CA LYS A 351 -13.78 23.15 6.26
C LYS A 351 -13.76 22.01 7.27
N GLN A 352 -13.98 20.76 6.84
CA GLN A 352 -13.86 19.60 7.73
C GLN A 352 -12.40 19.35 8.10
N THR A 353 -12.18 18.89 9.34
CA THR A 353 -10.84 18.56 9.82
C THR A 353 -10.14 17.60 8.87
N TRP A 354 -8.91 17.94 8.50
CA TRP A 354 -8.04 17.02 7.80
C TRP A 354 -7.35 16.11 8.84
N GLN A 355 -7.64 14.83 8.78
CA GLN A 355 -7.22 13.86 9.81
C GLN A 355 -5.71 13.90 10.10
N GLU A 356 -4.90 14.03 9.07
CA GLU A 356 -3.43 14.08 9.15
C GLU A 356 -2.93 15.35 9.88
N HIS A 357 -3.56 16.48 9.62
CA HIS A 357 -3.22 17.79 10.16
C HIS A 357 -4.16 18.28 11.26
N ARG A 358 -4.82 17.37 11.98
CA ARG A 358 -5.77 17.75 13.04
C ARG A 358 -5.15 18.66 14.09
N PRO A 359 -5.87 19.69 14.57
CA PRO A 359 -7.30 19.95 14.34
C PRO A 359 -7.59 20.79 13.09
N PHE A 360 -6.62 21.03 12.25
CA PHE A 360 -6.71 21.93 11.10
C PHE A 360 -7.53 21.34 9.93
N ASN A 361 -8.02 22.21 9.07
CA ASN A 361 -8.72 21.88 7.83
C ASN A 361 -7.95 22.39 6.60
N LEU A 362 -8.51 22.25 5.39
CA LEU A 362 -7.77 22.58 4.16
C LEU A 362 -7.53 24.10 3.95
N TYR A 363 -8.14 24.98 4.74
CA TYR A 363 -7.86 26.42 4.69
C TYR A 363 -6.75 26.85 5.62
N ASN A 364 -6.47 26.08 6.67
CA ASN A 364 -5.54 26.47 7.73
C ASN A 364 -4.52 25.37 8.12
N TYR A 365 -4.39 24.28 7.35
CA TYR A 365 -3.43 23.19 7.62
C TYR A 365 -1.97 23.66 7.65
N HIS A 366 -1.64 24.79 6.99
CA HIS A 366 -0.31 25.39 7.05
C HIS A 366 0.09 25.87 8.46
N PHE A 367 -0.86 26.02 9.37
CA PHE A 367 -0.56 26.28 10.79
C PHE A 367 -0.10 25.03 11.55
N ASP A 368 -0.17 23.83 10.95
CA ASP A 368 0.40 22.61 11.54
C ASP A 368 1.93 22.56 11.40
N THR A 369 2.58 23.65 11.71
CA THR A 369 4.04 23.82 11.71
C THR A 369 4.51 24.37 13.05
N PHE A 370 5.73 24.00 13.47
CA PHE A 370 6.33 24.57 14.68
C PHE A 370 6.69 26.05 14.45
N PRO A 371 6.42 26.98 15.39
CA PRO A 371 5.82 26.76 16.74
C PRO A 371 4.29 26.84 16.77
N LEU A 372 3.61 27.10 15.67
CA LEU A 372 2.17 27.42 15.63
C LEU A 372 1.29 26.25 16.11
N ASN A 373 1.72 25.02 15.90
CA ASN A 373 0.99 23.82 16.35
C ASN A 373 1.28 23.41 17.81
N LEU A 374 2.18 24.10 18.53
CA LEU A 374 2.60 23.73 19.88
C LEU A 374 1.44 23.61 20.89
N PRO A 375 0.48 24.54 20.96
CA PRO A 375 -0.66 24.42 21.87
C PRO A 375 -1.46 23.14 21.65
N TYR A 376 -1.69 22.77 20.39
CA TYR A 376 -2.47 21.58 20.03
C TYR A 376 -1.72 20.28 20.37
N ARG A 377 -0.40 20.24 20.15
CA ARG A 377 0.45 19.10 20.53
C ARG A 377 0.47 18.89 22.04
N ILE A 378 0.50 19.96 22.82
CA ILE A 378 0.44 19.90 24.29
C ILE A 378 -0.92 19.33 24.72
N ILE A 379 -2.01 19.85 24.18
CA ILE A 379 -3.37 19.39 24.49
C ILE A 379 -3.53 17.90 24.14
N ASP A 380 -3.07 17.47 22.98
CA ASP A 380 -3.12 16.08 22.56
C ASP A 380 -2.28 15.17 23.46
N LYS A 381 -1.10 15.64 23.89
CA LYS A 381 -0.26 14.90 24.85
C LYS A 381 -0.96 14.75 26.20
N ILE A 382 -1.56 15.81 26.71
CA ILE A 382 -2.33 15.77 27.97
C ILE A 382 -3.53 14.82 27.84
N ARG A 383 -4.29 14.89 26.76
CA ARG A 383 -5.42 13.98 26.51
C ARG A 383 -5.00 12.50 26.44
N ARG A 384 -3.84 12.18 25.84
CA ARG A 384 -3.29 10.82 25.82
C ARG A 384 -2.92 10.34 27.22
N ILE A 385 -2.29 11.18 28.02
CA ILE A 385 -1.93 10.86 29.40
C ILE A 385 -3.19 10.63 30.26
N MET A 386 -4.20 11.49 30.13
CA MET A 386 -5.44 11.40 30.90
C MET A 386 -6.30 10.18 30.51
N LYS A 387 -6.25 9.73 29.25
CA LYS A 387 -7.03 8.56 28.79
C LYS A 387 -6.47 7.22 29.26
N ASN A 388 -5.26 7.17 29.80
CA ASN A 388 -4.59 6.02 30.46
C ASN A 388 -4.85 4.64 29.79
N LYS A 389 -5.06 4.63 28.47
CA LYS A 389 -5.26 3.40 27.67
C LYS A 389 -4.28 3.42 26.51
N ASP A 390 -3.53 2.34 26.38
CA ASP A 390 -2.77 2.05 25.16
C ASP A 390 -3.76 1.97 23.99
N GLN A 391 -3.82 3.06 23.23
CA GLN A 391 -4.72 3.15 22.08
C GLN A 391 -4.20 2.25 20.96
N VAL A 392 -5.04 1.34 20.46
CA VAL A 392 -4.70 0.51 19.32
C VAL A 392 -4.49 1.40 18.09
N SER A 393 -3.33 1.28 17.49
CA SER A 393 -2.94 2.06 16.30
C SER A 393 -2.64 1.19 15.09
N MET A 394 -2.40 -0.10 15.31
CA MET A 394 -1.98 -1.06 14.30
C MET A 394 -2.72 -2.38 14.45
N ASN A 395 -3.09 -3.00 13.32
CA ASN A 395 -3.85 -4.24 13.30
C ASN A 395 -3.15 -5.41 14.03
N TRP A 396 -1.82 -5.51 13.93
CA TRP A 396 -1.07 -6.54 14.62
C TRP A 396 -1.29 -6.53 16.15
N GLN A 397 -1.59 -5.37 16.75
CA GLN A 397 -1.90 -5.28 18.18
C GLN A 397 -3.18 -6.08 18.53
N LEU A 398 -4.19 -6.02 17.64
CA LEU A 398 -5.43 -6.78 17.79
C LEU A 398 -5.26 -8.26 17.46
N GLN A 399 -4.35 -8.61 16.55
CA GLN A 399 -4.21 -9.97 16.06
C GLN A 399 -3.18 -10.79 16.82
N PHE A 400 -2.14 -10.18 17.40
CA PHE A 400 -1.02 -10.89 18.03
C PHE A 400 -0.93 -10.71 19.53
N LEU A 401 -1.51 -9.63 20.10
CA LEU A 401 -1.48 -9.38 21.55
C LEU A 401 -2.70 -9.99 22.26
N GLY A 402 -2.52 -10.21 23.57
CA GLY A 402 -3.49 -10.90 24.41
C GLY A 402 -3.27 -12.41 24.43
N LYS A 403 -3.72 -13.07 25.51
CA LYS A 403 -3.38 -14.48 25.79
C LYS A 403 -3.80 -15.42 24.65
N VAL A 404 -5.04 -15.28 24.17
CA VAL A 404 -5.57 -16.15 23.10
C VAL A 404 -4.87 -15.93 21.78
N ASN A 405 -4.73 -14.68 21.35
CA ASN A 405 -4.09 -14.35 20.08
C ASN A 405 -2.59 -14.70 20.07
N ASN A 406 -1.91 -14.50 21.19
CA ASN A 406 -0.52 -14.88 21.30
C ASN A 406 -0.32 -16.39 21.28
N GLN A 407 -1.25 -17.16 21.87
CA GLN A 407 -1.24 -18.61 21.76
C GLN A 407 -1.48 -19.07 20.31
N ASN A 408 -2.47 -18.50 19.61
CA ASN A 408 -2.69 -18.81 18.19
C ASN A 408 -1.47 -18.50 17.32
N LEU A 409 -0.79 -17.37 17.60
CA LEU A 409 0.45 -17.02 16.93
C LEU A 409 1.54 -18.07 17.18
N TYR A 410 1.72 -18.45 18.43
CA TYR A 410 2.68 -19.49 18.83
C TYR A 410 2.40 -20.82 18.12
N ASP A 411 1.18 -21.30 18.15
CA ASP A 411 0.78 -22.57 17.54
C ASP A 411 1.04 -22.58 16.03
N ASN A 412 0.72 -21.46 15.33
CA ASN A 412 0.98 -21.35 13.90
C ASN A 412 2.46 -21.25 13.52
N LEU A 413 3.31 -20.77 14.43
CA LEU A 413 4.75 -20.65 14.19
C LEU A 413 5.53 -21.93 14.58
N PHE A 414 5.06 -22.69 15.61
CA PHE A 414 5.84 -23.75 16.21
C PHE A 414 5.24 -25.15 16.13
N GLU A 415 3.91 -25.30 16.19
CA GLU A 415 3.29 -26.61 16.28
C GLU A 415 3.05 -27.30 14.93
N LYS A 416 2.98 -26.53 13.84
CA LYS A 416 2.63 -27.08 12.52
C LYS A 416 3.81 -27.61 11.71
N ASP A 417 5.01 -27.62 12.23
CA ASP A 417 6.28 -28.10 11.60
C ASP A 417 6.57 -27.58 10.16
N VAL A 418 5.66 -26.85 9.56
CA VAL A 418 5.70 -26.43 8.15
C VAL A 418 6.84 -25.45 7.90
N LEU A 419 7.02 -24.48 8.81
CA LEU A 419 8.03 -23.44 8.66
C LEU A 419 9.48 -23.98 8.83
N ARG A 420 9.65 -25.09 9.54
CA ARG A 420 10.99 -25.66 9.87
C ARG A 420 11.80 -26.08 8.65
N SER A 421 11.12 -26.41 7.54
CA SER A 421 11.80 -26.73 6.29
C SER A 421 12.53 -25.53 5.67
N LEU A 422 12.11 -24.30 6.01
CA LEU A 422 12.66 -23.05 5.48
C LEU A 422 13.46 -22.28 6.54
N VAL A 423 12.96 -22.23 7.77
CA VAL A 423 13.52 -21.40 8.86
C VAL A 423 13.80 -22.27 10.09
N PRO A 424 15.05 -22.34 10.58
CA PRO A 424 15.36 -23.09 11.80
C PRO A 424 14.60 -22.58 13.03
N ASP A 425 14.16 -23.50 13.89
CA ASP A 425 13.42 -23.19 15.12
C ASP A 425 14.12 -22.15 16.01
N LYS A 426 15.44 -22.18 16.06
CA LYS A 426 16.22 -21.19 16.82
C LYS A 426 15.99 -19.76 16.33
N THR A 427 15.86 -19.58 15.01
CA THR A 427 15.59 -18.28 14.40
C THR A 427 14.15 -17.83 14.69
N VAL A 428 13.17 -18.71 14.51
CA VAL A 428 11.78 -18.41 14.84
C VAL A 428 11.64 -18.02 16.34
N LYS A 429 12.27 -18.79 17.25
CA LYS A 429 12.28 -18.48 18.70
C LYS A 429 12.95 -17.14 19.02
N LEU A 430 14.04 -16.80 18.32
CA LEU A 430 14.70 -15.50 18.48
C LEU A 430 13.72 -14.36 18.20
N PHE A 431 13.11 -14.35 17.02
CA PHE A 431 12.20 -13.27 16.61
C PHE A 431 10.90 -13.23 17.43
N TYR A 432 10.37 -14.39 17.82
CA TYR A 432 9.22 -14.47 18.73
C TYR A 432 9.56 -13.85 20.09
N ASN A 433 10.73 -14.12 20.67
CA ASN A 433 11.19 -13.50 21.91
C ASN A 433 11.43 -11.98 21.76
N LEU A 434 12.03 -11.55 20.65
CA LEU A 434 12.23 -10.12 20.35
C LEU A 434 10.87 -9.40 20.26
N PHE A 435 9.89 -10.01 19.66
CA PHE A 435 8.53 -9.48 19.61
C PHE A 435 7.86 -9.46 20.98
N THR A 436 7.84 -10.59 21.70
CA THR A 436 7.03 -10.72 22.92
C THR A 436 7.67 -10.10 24.16
N LYS A 437 9.01 -10.04 24.23
CA LYS A 437 9.74 -9.64 25.46
C LYS A 437 10.59 -8.37 25.31
N ASN A 438 10.87 -7.91 24.07
CA ASN A 438 11.77 -6.78 23.87
C ASN A 438 11.01 -5.60 23.25
N ASN A 439 10.71 -5.63 21.94
CA ASN A 439 10.07 -4.49 21.26
C ASN A 439 9.02 -4.96 20.26
N PRO A 440 7.77 -5.16 20.69
CA PRO A 440 6.69 -5.59 19.81
C PRO A 440 6.53 -4.70 18.58
N LYS A 441 6.66 -3.39 18.73
CA LYS A 441 6.47 -2.42 17.65
C LYS A 441 7.50 -2.59 16.52
N VAL A 442 8.75 -2.88 16.86
CA VAL A 442 9.81 -3.10 15.87
C VAL A 442 9.66 -4.46 15.20
N TYR A 443 9.34 -5.50 15.97
CA TYR A 443 9.38 -6.88 15.50
C TYR A 443 8.03 -7.45 15.04
N ALA A 444 6.92 -6.70 15.15
CA ALA A 444 5.61 -7.14 14.65
C ALA A 444 5.65 -7.51 13.17
N HIS A 445 6.34 -6.71 12.34
CA HIS A 445 6.50 -7.00 10.93
C HIS A 445 7.27 -8.32 10.71
N ALA A 446 8.40 -8.53 11.39
CA ALA A 446 9.18 -9.76 11.27
C ALA A 446 8.35 -11.01 11.62
N ILE A 447 7.56 -10.93 12.69
CA ILE A 447 6.66 -12.02 13.11
C ILE A 447 5.54 -12.24 12.09
N SER A 448 4.95 -11.17 11.57
CA SER A 448 3.95 -11.27 10.50
C SER A 448 4.51 -11.93 9.24
N MET A 449 5.77 -11.59 8.86
CA MET A 449 6.44 -12.20 7.71
C MET A 449 6.76 -13.69 7.94
N LEU A 450 7.22 -14.08 9.14
CA LEU A 450 7.39 -15.50 9.49
C LEU A 450 6.09 -16.28 9.42
N LEU A 451 5.00 -15.71 9.93
CA LEU A 451 3.67 -16.29 9.83
C LEU A 451 3.22 -16.43 8.37
N THR A 452 3.48 -15.40 7.55
CA THR A 452 3.15 -15.42 6.13
C THR A 452 3.97 -16.47 5.38
N LEU A 453 5.25 -16.61 5.69
CA LEU A 453 6.12 -17.63 5.12
C LEU A 453 5.68 -19.05 5.53
N SER A 454 5.19 -19.23 6.75
CA SER A 454 4.60 -20.49 7.21
C SER A 454 3.35 -20.86 6.38
N GLN A 455 2.47 -19.90 6.13
CA GLN A 455 1.27 -20.13 5.31
C GLN A 455 1.60 -20.34 3.83
N PHE A 456 2.60 -19.64 3.29
CA PHE A 456 3.12 -19.88 1.95
C PHE A 456 3.59 -21.33 1.81
N GLN A 457 4.44 -21.80 2.71
CA GLN A 457 4.97 -23.16 2.69
C GLN A 457 3.85 -24.22 2.84
N LYS A 458 2.84 -23.96 3.69
CA LYS A 458 1.65 -24.81 3.80
C LYS A 458 0.92 -24.93 2.46
N ASN A 459 0.69 -23.81 1.78
CA ASN A 459 0.02 -23.80 0.49
C ASN A 459 0.85 -24.52 -0.59
N LEU A 460 2.18 -24.37 -0.57
CA LEU A 460 3.09 -25.05 -1.49
C LEU A 460 2.96 -26.58 -1.35
N ILE A 461 3.08 -27.11 -0.13
CA ILE A 461 2.94 -28.55 0.17
C ILE A 461 1.58 -29.12 -0.26
N ILE A 462 0.49 -28.32 -0.13
CA ILE A 462 -0.85 -28.76 -0.55
C ILE A 462 -0.95 -28.87 -2.08
N ASN A 463 -0.28 -27.98 -2.81
CA ASN A 463 -0.32 -27.97 -4.28
C ASN A 463 0.63 -28.99 -4.93
N GLU A 464 1.61 -29.52 -4.20
CA GLU A 464 2.49 -30.61 -4.67
C GLU A 464 1.85 -32.00 -4.53
N LYS A 465 0.75 -32.13 -3.76
CA LYS A 465 -0.02 -33.37 -3.57
C LYS A 465 -1.20 -33.45 -4.53
#